data_d272db83364201ed991933007954ab6c
#
_entry.id   d272db83364201ed991933007954ab6c
#
_cell.length_a   1.000
_cell.length_b   1.000
_cell.length_c   1.000
_cell.angle_alpha   90.00
_cell.angle_beta   90.00
_cell.angle_gamma   90.00
#
_symmetry.space_group_name_H-M   'P 1'
#
loop_
_entity.id
_entity.type
_entity.pdbx_description
1 polymer ?
#
loop_
_entity_poly.entity_id
_entity_poly.type
_entity_poly.pdbx_seq_one_letter_code
_entity_poly.pdbx_strand_id
1 'polypeptide(L)'
;MRYLVTAGQACLALLLAPGLVGLIRWMKARLQNRRGAPVWQPYLELQKLFRKEVVVSRNASWLFRAAPYVIFASAVATTALVPVLVAPAALDRMGDLVVLVYLLLLGTFFLALAGLDPGSAFGGMGASREVTVAALAEPTVALAVFSLALSAGSTNLGQIVVATLADPARTVSPGHALAFAALFIVTLAETGRLPVDNPATHLELTMIHEAMVLEYSGRYLALIQWAAAIKLLVFFALLGNLFVPWGVARELTTEGLLLAAASFLLKLLVLAVTIAVLETRVAKLRLFRVPELLSVSFVLALLAVSSSFLLR
;
A
#
# COMPACT_ATOMS: atom_id res chain seq x y z
N MET A 1 22.54 -15.64 6.83
CA MET A 1 22.15 -14.50 7.70
C MET A 1 21.19 -13.53 6.99
N ARG A 2 21.54 -12.97 5.81
CA ARG A 2 20.68 -12.02 5.07
C ARG A 2 19.27 -12.56 4.74
N TYR A 3 19.12 -13.79 4.29
CA TYR A 3 17.82 -14.41 4.01
C TYR A 3 16.93 -14.52 5.25
N LEU A 4 17.52 -14.84 6.43
CA LEU A 4 16.78 -14.88 7.67
C LEU A 4 16.27 -13.49 8.09
N VAL A 5 17.08 -12.45 7.88
CA VAL A 5 16.68 -11.08 8.16
C VAL A 5 15.58 -10.62 7.20
N THR A 6 15.67 -10.95 5.90
CA THR A 6 14.63 -10.63 4.93
C THR A 6 13.32 -11.35 5.24
N ALA A 7 13.36 -12.63 5.60
CA ALA A 7 12.19 -13.36 6.08
C ALA A 7 11.61 -12.75 7.37
N GLY A 8 12.49 -12.38 8.31
CA GLY A 8 12.09 -11.68 9.55
C GLY A 8 11.41 -10.34 9.28
N GLN A 9 11.91 -9.53 8.34
CA GLN A 9 11.28 -8.26 7.93
C GLN A 9 9.90 -8.50 7.31
N ALA A 10 9.76 -9.49 6.43
CA ALA A 10 8.47 -9.84 5.84
C ALA A 10 7.48 -10.30 6.92
N CYS A 11 7.90 -11.17 7.84
CA CYS A 11 7.07 -11.59 8.98
C CYS A 11 6.66 -10.40 9.86
N LEU A 12 7.60 -9.50 10.16
CA LEU A 12 7.33 -8.29 10.92
C LEU A 12 6.29 -7.40 10.21
N ALA A 13 6.43 -7.20 8.90
CA ALA A 13 5.47 -6.44 8.09
C ALA A 13 4.08 -7.07 8.11
N LEU A 14 3.98 -8.39 7.97
CA LEU A 14 2.72 -9.13 8.05
C LEU A 14 2.04 -8.95 9.42
N LEU A 15 2.82 -8.97 10.49
CA LEU A 15 2.31 -8.79 11.85
C LEU A 15 1.92 -7.32 12.13
N LEU A 16 2.68 -6.35 11.67
CA LEU A 16 2.42 -4.93 11.91
C LEU A 16 1.24 -4.38 11.08
N ALA A 17 0.97 -4.97 9.92
CA ALA A 17 -0.02 -4.44 8.98
C ALA A 17 -1.43 -4.27 9.57
N PRO A 18 -2.04 -5.26 10.26
CA PRO A 18 -3.34 -5.07 10.88
C PRO A 18 -3.29 -4.03 12.01
N GLY A 19 -2.20 -3.99 12.78
CA GLY A 19 -1.98 -2.99 13.84
C GLY A 19 -1.94 -1.56 13.30
N LEU A 20 -1.33 -1.35 12.14
CA LEU A 20 -1.32 -0.04 11.46
C LEU A 20 -2.73 0.44 11.10
N VAL A 21 -3.56 -0.44 10.55
CA VAL A 21 -4.98 -0.14 10.26
C VAL A 21 -5.73 0.20 11.56
N GLY A 22 -5.51 -0.59 12.63
CA GLY A 22 -6.10 -0.35 13.95
C GLY A 22 -5.66 0.99 14.54
N LEU A 23 -4.39 1.34 14.41
CA LEU A 23 -3.82 2.61 14.88
C LEU A 23 -4.48 3.80 14.17
N ILE A 24 -4.61 3.76 12.84
CA ILE A 24 -5.28 4.82 12.07
C ILE A 24 -6.74 4.95 12.49
N ARG A 25 -7.48 3.84 12.62
CA ARG A 25 -8.88 3.84 13.08
C ARG A 25 -9.02 4.42 14.47
N TRP A 26 -8.13 4.07 15.41
CA TRP A 26 -8.13 4.59 16.76
C TRP A 26 -7.84 6.09 16.81
N MET A 27 -6.80 6.56 16.10
CA MET A 27 -6.47 7.98 16.01
C MET A 27 -7.60 8.80 15.41
N LYS A 28 -8.21 8.32 14.31
CA LYS A 28 -9.35 8.96 13.67
C LYS A 28 -10.53 9.12 14.65
N ALA A 29 -10.85 8.08 15.42
CA ALA A 29 -11.91 8.15 16.42
C ALA A 29 -11.61 9.20 17.50
N ARG A 30 -10.36 9.28 17.98
CA ARG A 30 -9.92 10.29 18.95
C ARG A 30 -10.00 11.72 18.41
N LEU A 31 -9.58 11.93 17.17
CA LEU A 31 -9.70 13.23 16.50
C LEU A 31 -11.16 13.67 16.29
N GLN A 32 -12.08 12.71 16.24
CA GLN A 32 -13.53 12.95 16.15
C GLN A 32 -14.24 13.01 17.51
N ASN A 33 -13.50 13.09 18.64
CA ASN A 33 -14.03 13.05 20.00
C ASN A 33 -14.88 11.80 20.30
N ARG A 34 -14.55 10.66 19.68
CA ARG A 34 -15.24 9.38 19.88
C ARG A 34 -14.33 8.37 20.61
N ARG A 35 -14.96 7.45 21.34
CA ARG A 35 -14.25 6.26 21.83
C ARG A 35 -14.21 5.24 20.70
N GLY A 36 -13.02 5.11 20.04
CA GLY A 36 -12.78 4.12 19.00
C GLY A 36 -12.49 2.73 19.56
N ALA A 37 -12.53 1.73 18.68
CA ALA A 37 -12.05 0.39 18.97
C ALA A 37 -10.54 0.41 19.33
N PRO A 38 -10.05 -0.55 20.11
CA PRO A 38 -8.64 -0.64 20.44
C PRO A 38 -7.78 -0.95 19.21
N VAL A 39 -6.50 -0.60 19.25
CA VAL A 39 -5.56 -0.76 18.12
C VAL A 39 -5.47 -2.23 17.66
N TRP A 40 -5.64 -3.19 18.55
CA TRP A 40 -5.60 -4.64 18.25
C TRP A 40 -6.90 -5.21 17.68
N GLN A 41 -7.96 -4.39 17.53
CA GLN A 41 -9.24 -4.85 17.00
C GLN A 41 -9.12 -5.58 15.65
N PRO A 42 -8.32 -5.14 14.65
CA PRO A 42 -8.20 -5.85 13.39
C PRO A 42 -7.66 -7.28 13.53
N TYR A 43 -6.82 -7.56 14.52
CA TYR A 43 -6.36 -8.94 14.77
C TYR A 43 -7.50 -9.84 15.27
N LEU A 44 -8.36 -9.30 16.13
CA LEU A 44 -9.55 -10.03 16.61
C LEU A 44 -10.55 -10.26 15.47
N GLU A 45 -10.70 -9.28 14.57
CA GLU A 45 -11.54 -9.40 13.37
C GLU A 45 -11.00 -10.51 12.44
N LEU A 46 -9.70 -10.53 12.17
CA LEU A 46 -9.06 -11.58 11.38
C LEU A 46 -9.23 -12.96 12.05
N GLN A 47 -8.95 -13.06 13.35
CA GLN A 47 -9.11 -14.30 14.09
C GLN A 47 -10.55 -14.83 14.04
N LYS A 48 -11.53 -13.94 14.19
CA LYS A 48 -12.96 -14.27 14.06
C LYS A 48 -13.29 -14.78 12.66
N LEU A 49 -12.79 -14.13 11.61
CA LEU A 49 -13.04 -14.51 10.23
C LEU A 49 -12.41 -15.86 9.89
N PHE A 50 -11.19 -16.15 10.37
CA PHE A 50 -10.56 -17.46 10.16
C PHE A 50 -11.31 -18.61 10.84
N ARG A 51 -12.10 -18.34 11.90
CA ARG A 51 -12.91 -19.34 12.60
C ARG A 51 -14.30 -19.53 11.98
N LYS A 52 -14.75 -18.60 11.12
CA LYS A 52 -16.06 -18.68 10.47
C LYS A 52 -16.01 -19.61 9.26
N GLU A 53 -17.14 -20.25 9.00
CA GLU A 53 -17.36 -21.02 7.77
C GLU A 53 -17.35 -20.13 6.54
N VAL A 54 -16.92 -20.72 5.43
CA VAL A 54 -16.90 -20.05 4.12
C VAL A 54 -18.19 -20.39 3.40
N VAL A 55 -18.95 -19.38 3.08
CA VAL A 55 -20.12 -19.50 2.21
C VAL A 55 -19.73 -18.96 0.84
N VAL A 56 -19.96 -19.73 -0.20
CA VAL A 56 -19.63 -19.38 -1.59
C VAL A 56 -20.92 -19.39 -2.41
N SER A 57 -21.13 -18.35 -3.21
CA SER A 57 -22.25 -18.26 -4.13
C SER A 57 -22.26 -19.47 -5.10
N ARG A 58 -23.47 -19.94 -5.46
CA ARG A 58 -23.61 -21.06 -6.43
C ARG A 58 -23.10 -20.67 -7.84
N ASN A 59 -23.09 -19.40 -8.15
CA ASN A 59 -22.66 -18.85 -9.43
C ASN A 59 -21.13 -18.60 -9.49
N ALA A 60 -20.43 -18.69 -8.34
CA ALA A 60 -19.01 -18.43 -8.27
C ALA A 60 -18.19 -19.58 -8.86
N SER A 61 -17.21 -19.24 -9.71
CA SER A 61 -16.30 -20.18 -10.34
C SER A 61 -15.11 -20.57 -9.42
N TRP A 62 -14.16 -21.29 -9.98
CA TRP A 62 -12.89 -21.59 -9.30
C TRP A 62 -12.06 -20.33 -9.04
N LEU A 63 -12.22 -19.29 -9.89
CA LEU A 63 -11.52 -18.03 -9.78
C LEU A 63 -11.82 -17.32 -8.44
N PHE A 64 -13.11 -17.29 -8.04
CA PHE A 64 -13.54 -16.73 -6.77
C PHE A 64 -12.85 -17.37 -5.56
N ARG A 65 -12.59 -18.69 -5.63
CA ARG A 65 -11.90 -19.43 -4.56
C ARG A 65 -10.40 -19.24 -4.57
N ALA A 66 -9.79 -19.06 -5.76
CA ALA A 66 -8.36 -18.89 -5.93
C ALA A 66 -7.89 -17.45 -5.63
N ALA A 67 -8.69 -16.46 -6.01
CA ALA A 67 -8.33 -15.03 -5.93
C ALA A 67 -7.84 -14.59 -4.53
N PRO A 68 -8.48 -14.95 -3.39
CA PRO A 68 -7.99 -14.54 -2.08
C PRO A 68 -6.55 -14.99 -1.78
N TYR A 69 -6.18 -16.18 -2.24
CA TYR A 69 -4.84 -16.73 -2.07
C TYR A 69 -3.82 -16.00 -2.95
N VAL A 70 -4.18 -15.69 -4.20
CA VAL A 70 -3.30 -14.94 -5.12
C VAL A 70 -3.10 -13.51 -4.60
N ILE A 71 -4.17 -12.84 -4.17
CA ILE A 71 -4.12 -11.48 -3.60
C ILE A 71 -3.23 -11.46 -2.36
N PHE A 72 -3.40 -12.43 -1.46
CA PHE A 72 -2.58 -12.52 -0.26
C PHE A 72 -1.12 -12.85 -0.58
N ALA A 73 -0.88 -13.82 -1.47
CA ALA A 73 0.48 -14.20 -1.87
C ALA A 73 1.22 -13.04 -2.57
N SER A 74 0.56 -12.27 -3.44
CA SER A 74 1.15 -11.09 -4.08
C SER A 74 1.51 -10.01 -3.06
N ALA A 75 0.63 -9.77 -2.08
CA ALA A 75 0.90 -8.81 -1.00
C ALA A 75 2.09 -9.26 -0.12
N VAL A 76 2.19 -10.55 0.21
CA VAL A 76 3.35 -11.10 0.95
C VAL A 76 4.62 -10.99 0.13
N ALA A 77 4.58 -11.32 -1.17
CA ALA A 77 5.73 -11.20 -2.05
C ALA A 77 6.25 -9.75 -2.13
N THR A 78 5.35 -8.76 -2.20
CA THR A 78 5.74 -7.33 -2.17
C THR A 78 6.46 -6.94 -0.88
N THR A 79 6.09 -7.48 0.29
CA THR A 79 6.80 -7.18 1.54
C THR A 79 8.24 -7.72 1.57
N ALA A 80 8.50 -8.79 0.83
CA ALA A 80 9.85 -9.36 0.75
C ALA A 80 10.78 -8.56 -0.18
N LEU A 81 10.23 -7.79 -1.12
CA LEU A 81 10.96 -6.96 -2.07
C LEU A 81 11.23 -5.54 -1.56
N VAL A 82 10.30 -4.98 -0.79
CA VAL A 82 10.42 -3.61 -0.28
C VAL A 82 11.38 -3.58 0.91
N PRO A 83 12.39 -2.70 0.91
CA PRO A 83 13.34 -2.55 2.03
C PRO A 83 12.61 -1.94 3.24
N VAL A 84 12.31 -2.76 4.26
CA VAL A 84 11.60 -2.33 5.48
C VAL A 84 12.60 -1.87 6.54
N LEU A 85 13.58 -2.70 6.91
CA LEU A 85 14.56 -2.40 7.95
C LEU A 85 16.00 -2.31 7.40
N VAL A 86 16.34 -3.13 6.42
CA VAL A 86 17.69 -3.29 5.89
C VAL A 86 17.71 -3.09 4.39
N ALA A 87 18.67 -2.32 3.88
CA ALA A 87 18.98 -2.18 2.47
C ALA A 87 20.50 -2.32 2.25
N PRO A 88 20.96 -3.12 1.26
CA PRO A 88 20.20 -4.00 0.39
C PRO A 88 19.72 -5.29 1.08
N ALA A 89 18.50 -5.73 0.75
CA ALA A 89 17.90 -6.97 1.26
C ALA A 89 18.50 -8.20 0.54
N ALA A 90 18.23 -9.43 1.06
CA ALA A 90 18.76 -10.65 0.42
C ALA A 90 18.11 -10.94 -0.95
N LEU A 91 16.82 -10.56 -1.13
CA LEU A 91 16.07 -10.67 -2.39
C LEU A 91 16.22 -9.42 -3.27
N ASP A 92 17.17 -8.56 -2.97
CA ASP A 92 17.39 -7.29 -3.66
C ASP A 92 17.56 -7.46 -5.19
N ARG A 93 18.16 -8.57 -5.65
CA ARG A 93 18.27 -8.89 -7.08
C ARG A 93 16.90 -9.00 -7.79
N MET A 94 15.85 -9.33 -7.06
CA MET A 94 14.46 -9.39 -7.55
C MET A 94 13.67 -8.13 -7.16
N GLY A 95 14.23 -7.26 -6.32
CA GLY A 95 13.63 -6.04 -5.80
C GLY A 95 13.61 -4.91 -6.81
N ASP A 96 13.24 -5.22 -8.05
CA ASP A 96 13.12 -4.25 -9.13
C ASP A 96 11.75 -3.54 -9.08
N LEU A 97 11.74 -2.27 -9.48
CA LEU A 97 10.54 -1.46 -9.61
C LEU A 97 9.45 -2.15 -10.43
N VAL A 98 9.83 -2.77 -11.55
CA VAL A 98 8.89 -3.42 -12.46
C VAL A 98 8.20 -4.60 -11.76
N VAL A 99 8.96 -5.42 -11.03
CA VAL A 99 8.41 -6.55 -10.27
C VAL A 99 7.45 -6.07 -9.19
N LEU A 100 7.80 -4.98 -8.47
CA LEU A 100 6.92 -4.40 -7.46
C LEU A 100 5.58 -3.97 -8.06
N VAL A 101 5.60 -3.20 -9.16
CA VAL A 101 4.38 -2.69 -9.82
C VAL A 101 3.51 -3.85 -10.31
N TYR A 102 4.09 -4.86 -10.97
CA TYR A 102 3.32 -6.03 -11.44
C TYR A 102 2.75 -6.89 -10.31
N LEU A 103 3.41 -7.00 -9.16
CA LEU A 103 2.85 -7.71 -8.01
C LEU A 103 1.67 -6.96 -7.38
N LEU A 104 1.74 -5.62 -7.32
CA LEU A 104 0.62 -4.79 -6.87
C LEU A 104 -0.57 -4.90 -7.83
N LEU A 105 -0.29 -4.79 -9.15
CA LEU A 105 -1.27 -4.98 -10.21
C LEU A 105 -1.93 -6.36 -10.15
N LEU A 106 -1.15 -7.42 -9.95
CA LEU A 106 -1.67 -8.77 -9.85
C LEU A 106 -2.75 -8.90 -8.76
N GLY A 107 -2.50 -8.32 -7.57
CA GLY A 107 -3.47 -8.31 -6.48
C GLY A 107 -4.76 -7.58 -6.85
N THR A 108 -4.65 -6.37 -7.42
CA THR A 108 -5.79 -5.54 -7.85
C THR A 108 -6.57 -6.22 -8.97
N PHE A 109 -5.87 -6.80 -9.96
CA PHE A 109 -6.48 -7.52 -11.08
C PHE A 109 -7.32 -8.73 -10.62
N PHE A 110 -6.75 -9.58 -9.75
CA PHE A 110 -7.49 -10.74 -9.22
C PHE A 110 -8.65 -10.32 -8.33
N LEU A 111 -8.56 -9.21 -7.61
CA LEU A 111 -9.67 -8.67 -6.82
C LEU A 111 -10.81 -8.20 -7.72
N ALA A 112 -10.51 -7.48 -8.80
CA ALA A 112 -11.51 -7.03 -9.78
C ALA A 112 -12.19 -8.22 -10.47
N LEU A 113 -11.43 -9.22 -10.93
CA LEU A 113 -11.97 -10.45 -11.50
C LEU A 113 -12.88 -11.18 -10.51
N ALA A 114 -12.46 -11.28 -9.25
CA ALA A 114 -13.24 -11.94 -8.21
C ALA A 114 -14.53 -11.19 -7.86
N GLY A 115 -14.55 -9.87 -7.99
CA GLY A 115 -15.77 -9.06 -7.85
C GLY A 115 -16.77 -9.28 -8.99
N LEU A 116 -16.27 -9.60 -10.20
CA LEU A 116 -17.10 -9.89 -11.37
C LEU A 116 -17.66 -11.33 -11.37
N ASP A 117 -16.90 -12.28 -10.84
CA ASP A 117 -17.15 -13.73 -10.97
C ASP A 117 -18.53 -14.19 -10.48
N PRO A 118 -19.07 -13.73 -9.32
CA PRO A 118 -20.39 -14.13 -8.86
C PRO A 118 -21.55 -13.55 -9.69
N GLY A 119 -21.28 -12.59 -10.59
CA GLY A 119 -22.31 -11.90 -11.39
C GLY A 119 -23.18 -10.96 -10.60
N SER A 120 -22.72 -10.48 -9.44
CA SER A 120 -23.46 -9.50 -8.63
C SER A 120 -23.32 -8.09 -9.20
N ALA A 121 -24.43 -7.31 -9.17
CA ALA A 121 -24.44 -5.95 -9.70
C ALA A 121 -23.45 -5.03 -8.97
N PHE A 122 -23.33 -5.16 -7.65
CA PHE A 122 -22.43 -4.35 -6.84
C PHE A 122 -20.97 -4.74 -7.07
N GLY A 123 -20.66 -6.03 -7.19
CA GLY A 123 -19.32 -6.52 -7.53
C GLY A 123 -18.86 -6.00 -8.89
N GLY A 124 -19.76 -6.04 -9.90
CA GLY A 124 -19.48 -5.51 -11.24
C GLY A 124 -19.22 -4.01 -11.25
N MET A 125 -20.03 -3.23 -10.53
CA MET A 125 -19.83 -1.77 -10.40
C MET A 125 -18.54 -1.45 -9.66
N GLY A 126 -18.22 -2.19 -8.57
CA GLY A 126 -16.97 -2.03 -7.83
C GLY A 126 -15.76 -2.31 -8.70
N ALA A 127 -15.76 -3.44 -9.40
CA ALA A 127 -14.67 -3.84 -10.29
C ALA A 127 -14.41 -2.85 -11.43
N SER A 128 -15.45 -2.33 -12.09
CA SER A 128 -15.29 -1.34 -13.15
C SER A 128 -14.68 -0.02 -12.63
N ARG A 129 -15.02 0.40 -11.42
CA ARG A 129 -14.46 1.59 -10.76
C ARG A 129 -13.01 1.37 -10.35
N GLU A 130 -12.72 0.21 -9.77
CA GLU A 130 -11.34 -0.15 -9.36
C GLU A 130 -10.40 -0.18 -10.56
N VAL A 131 -10.82 -0.81 -11.67
CA VAL A 131 -10.02 -0.81 -12.91
C VAL A 131 -9.78 0.59 -13.45
N THR A 132 -10.78 1.49 -13.36
CA THR A 132 -10.61 2.90 -13.76
C THR A 132 -9.61 3.63 -12.87
N VAL A 133 -9.63 3.39 -11.56
CA VAL A 133 -8.66 3.95 -10.61
C VAL A 133 -7.27 3.38 -10.88
N ALA A 134 -7.14 2.07 -11.02
CA ALA A 134 -5.88 1.36 -11.25
C ALA A 134 -5.20 1.83 -12.54
N ALA A 135 -5.96 2.05 -13.62
CA ALA A 135 -5.44 2.51 -14.91
C ALA A 135 -4.65 3.85 -14.83
N LEU A 136 -4.96 4.69 -13.85
CA LEU A 136 -4.24 5.96 -13.60
C LEU A 136 -3.24 5.84 -12.44
N ALA A 137 -3.58 5.07 -11.43
CA ALA A 137 -2.78 4.93 -10.21
C ALA A 137 -1.49 4.15 -10.47
N GLU A 138 -1.56 3.03 -11.17
CA GLU A 138 -0.40 2.15 -11.40
C GLU A 138 0.72 2.80 -12.22
N PRO A 139 0.46 3.47 -13.37
CA PRO A 139 1.48 4.20 -14.08
C PRO A 139 2.09 5.32 -13.22
N THR A 140 1.30 5.93 -12.33
CA THR A 140 1.78 6.98 -11.44
C THR A 140 2.75 6.43 -10.39
N VAL A 141 2.46 5.26 -9.80
CA VAL A 141 3.40 4.55 -8.90
C VAL A 141 4.71 4.28 -9.64
N ALA A 142 4.62 3.71 -10.85
CA ALA A 142 5.78 3.41 -11.66
C ALA A 142 6.64 4.67 -11.93
N LEU A 143 6.03 5.77 -12.38
CA LEU A 143 6.73 7.02 -12.66
C LEU A 143 7.32 7.67 -11.42
N ALA A 144 6.58 7.68 -10.29
CA ALA A 144 7.07 8.26 -9.05
C ALA A 144 8.32 7.55 -8.52
N VAL A 145 8.33 6.21 -8.53
CA VAL A 145 9.51 5.45 -8.13
C VAL A 145 10.60 5.51 -9.20
N PHE A 146 10.24 5.55 -10.49
CA PHE A 146 11.18 5.68 -11.58
C PHE A 146 11.96 7.01 -11.54
N SER A 147 11.34 8.10 -11.08
CA SER A 147 12.05 9.38 -10.90
C SER A 147 13.20 9.26 -9.89
N LEU A 148 13.02 8.45 -8.83
CA LEU A 148 14.07 8.14 -7.87
C LEU A 148 15.12 7.19 -8.47
N ALA A 149 14.69 6.21 -9.28
CA ALA A 149 15.57 5.29 -9.98
C ALA A 149 16.53 6.01 -10.93
N LEU A 150 16.04 7.04 -11.65
CA LEU A 150 16.87 7.88 -12.52
C LEU A 150 17.95 8.62 -11.75
N SER A 151 17.63 9.18 -10.59
CA SER A 151 18.61 9.88 -9.75
C SER A 151 19.61 8.90 -9.11
N ALA A 152 19.17 7.70 -8.77
CA ALA A 152 20.01 6.65 -8.17
C ALA A 152 20.85 5.87 -9.20
N GLY A 153 20.44 5.90 -10.50
CA GLY A 153 21.10 5.12 -11.56
C GLY A 153 20.78 3.61 -11.51
N SER A 154 19.70 3.21 -10.80
CA SER A 154 19.28 1.81 -10.66
C SER A 154 17.77 1.73 -10.44
N THR A 155 17.12 0.73 -11.03
CA THR A 155 15.69 0.42 -10.80
C THR A 155 15.46 -0.44 -9.56
N ASN A 156 16.53 -0.89 -8.92
CA ASN A 156 16.46 -1.73 -7.73
C ASN A 156 16.16 -0.89 -6.49
N LEU A 157 15.11 -1.27 -5.73
CA LEU A 157 14.61 -0.51 -4.59
C LEU A 157 15.64 -0.35 -3.47
N GLY A 158 16.41 -1.40 -3.17
CA GLY A 158 17.43 -1.34 -2.14
C GLY A 158 18.60 -0.44 -2.55
N GLN A 159 18.99 -0.47 -3.83
CA GLN A 159 20.03 0.41 -4.36
C GLN A 159 19.58 1.88 -4.40
N ILE A 160 18.30 2.16 -4.69
CA ILE A 160 17.74 3.51 -4.60
C ILE A 160 17.89 4.05 -3.17
N VAL A 161 17.52 3.25 -2.16
CA VAL A 161 17.69 3.63 -0.74
C VAL A 161 19.16 3.91 -0.41
N VAL A 162 20.07 3.03 -0.80
CA VAL A 162 21.53 3.18 -0.53
C VAL A 162 22.09 4.42 -1.22
N ALA A 163 21.72 4.67 -2.48
CA ALA A 163 22.18 5.84 -3.24
C ALA A 163 21.64 7.16 -2.64
N THR A 164 20.39 7.18 -2.18
CA THR A 164 19.82 8.35 -1.53
C THR A 164 20.44 8.61 -0.16
N LEU A 165 20.80 7.56 0.59
CA LEU A 165 21.55 7.69 1.86
C LEU A 165 22.98 8.18 1.66
N ALA A 166 23.60 7.88 0.51
CA ALA A 166 24.96 8.33 0.19
C ALA A 166 25.02 9.83 -0.14
N ASP A 167 23.93 10.37 -0.72
CA ASP A 167 23.82 11.79 -1.10
C ASP A 167 22.50 12.38 -0.59
N PRO A 168 22.45 12.89 0.64
CA PRO A 168 21.24 13.49 1.22
C PRO A 168 20.72 14.72 0.47
N ALA A 169 21.55 15.39 -0.35
CA ALA A 169 21.12 16.55 -1.13
C ALA A 169 20.02 16.18 -2.16
N ARG A 170 20.02 14.91 -2.61
CA ARG A 170 18.98 14.39 -3.52
C ARG A 170 17.58 14.44 -2.93
N THR A 171 17.46 14.28 -1.60
CA THR A 171 16.15 14.31 -0.90
C THR A 171 15.51 15.71 -0.89
N VAL A 172 16.30 16.75 -1.09
CA VAL A 172 15.82 18.15 -1.10
C VAL A 172 15.50 18.65 -2.51
N SER A 173 15.69 17.81 -3.54
CA SER A 173 15.40 18.21 -4.93
C SER A 173 13.90 18.42 -5.17
N PRO A 174 13.50 19.38 -6.03
CA PRO A 174 12.08 19.58 -6.38
C PRO A 174 11.44 18.33 -6.97
N GLY A 175 12.17 17.56 -7.78
CA GLY A 175 11.69 16.29 -8.34
C GLY A 175 11.36 15.26 -7.28
N HIS A 176 12.15 15.19 -6.21
CA HIS A 176 11.89 14.28 -5.09
C HIS A 176 10.58 14.65 -4.35
N ALA A 177 10.35 15.94 -4.12
CA ALA A 177 9.12 16.42 -3.48
C ALA A 177 7.88 16.16 -4.36
N LEU A 178 7.97 16.37 -5.68
CA LEU A 178 6.90 16.10 -6.63
C LEU A 178 6.57 14.59 -6.69
N ALA A 179 7.60 13.73 -6.74
CA ALA A 179 7.43 12.29 -6.71
C ALA A 179 6.80 11.80 -5.40
N PHE A 180 7.22 12.37 -4.26
CA PHE A 180 6.60 12.08 -2.96
C PHE A 180 5.12 12.45 -2.95
N ALA A 181 4.76 13.65 -3.40
CA ALA A 181 3.37 14.10 -3.46
C ALA A 181 2.53 13.22 -4.38
N ALA A 182 3.07 12.85 -5.56
CA ALA A 182 2.40 11.94 -6.48
C ALA A 182 2.14 10.57 -5.84
N LEU A 183 3.17 9.95 -5.25
CA LEU A 183 3.04 8.64 -4.61
C LEU A 183 2.12 8.70 -3.38
N PHE A 184 2.12 9.78 -2.62
CA PHE A 184 1.22 9.96 -1.49
C PHE A 184 -0.25 10.00 -1.93
N ILE A 185 -0.59 10.75 -3.00
CA ILE A 185 -1.95 10.80 -3.55
C ILE A 185 -2.39 9.42 -4.04
N VAL A 186 -1.52 8.73 -4.78
CA VAL A 186 -1.82 7.36 -5.24
C VAL A 186 -1.96 6.38 -4.08
N THR A 187 -1.18 6.52 -3.02
CA THR A 187 -1.33 5.69 -1.81
C THR A 187 -2.75 5.75 -1.25
N LEU A 188 -3.36 6.94 -1.23
CA LEU A 188 -4.75 7.10 -0.78
C LEU A 188 -5.73 6.36 -1.71
N ALA A 189 -5.51 6.39 -3.00
CA ALA A 189 -6.35 5.71 -3.99
C ALA A 189 -6.21 4.17 -3.89
N GLU A 190 -4.98 3.69 -3.97
CA GLU A 190 -4.65 2.26 -3.96
C GLU A 190 -5.00 1.54 -2.65
N THR A 191 -5.11 2.28 -1.56
CA THR A 191 -5.48 1.74 -0.24
C THR A 191 -6.92 2.05 0.17
N GLY A 192 -7.74 2.56 -0.76
CA GLY A 192 -9.15 2.88 -0.54
C GLY A 192 -9.38 3.87 0.60
N ARG A 193 -8.55 4.93 0.68
CA ARG A 193 -8.61 5.95 1.73
C ARG A 193 -9.28 7.23 1.24
N LEU A 194 -9.80 8.03 2.18
CA LEU A 194 -10.30 9.37 1.86
C LEU A 194 -9.16 10.23 1.27
N PRO A 195 -9.42 11.01 0.24
CA PRO A 195 -10.72 11.38 -0.33
C PRO A 195 -11.27 10.46 -1.42
N VAL A 196 -10.56 9.40 -1.81
CA VAL A 196 -10.93 8.54 -2.96
C VAL A 196 -12.05 7.59 -2.60
N ASP A 197 -11.90 6.81 -1.52
CA ASP A 197 -12.93 5.92 -1.02
C ASP A 197 -13.06 6.05 0.50
N ASN A 198 -14.18 5.60 1.05
CA ASN A 198 -14.41 5.58 2.48
C ASN A 198 -14.76 4.16 2.95
N PRO A 199 -13.82 3.45 3.57
CA PRO A 199 -14.04 2.08 4.00
C PRO A 199 -15.09 1.95 5.13
N ALA A 200 -15.48 3.07 5.76
CA ALA A 200 -16.51 3.09 6.81
C ALA A 200 -17.92 3.34 6.27
N THR A 201 -18.09 3.64 4.99
CA THR A 201 -19.39 3.98 4.40
C THR A 201 -19.87 2.82 3.56
N HIS A 202 -20.89 2.12 4.03
CA HIS A 202 -21.54 1.01 3.31
C HIS A 202 -22.69 1.52 2.42
N LEU A 203 -22.42 2.55 1.61
CA LEU A 203 -23.35 3.04 0.59
C LEU A 203 -23.02 2.38 -0.74
N GLU A 204 -23.80 1.40 -1.12
CA GLU A 204 -23.60 0.49 -2.27
C GLU A 204 -23.31 1.22 -3.60
N LEU A 205 -23.97 2.36 -3.82
CA LEU A 205 -23.79 3.17 -5.03
C LEU A 205 -22.46 3.96 -5.08
N THR A 206 -21.72 4.07 -3.96
CA THR A 206 -20.51 4.88 -3.89
C THR A 206 -19.25 4.09 -3.48
N MET A 207 -19.40 2.80 -3.15
CA MET A 207 -18.30 1.92 -2.77
C MET A 207 -17.47 1.54 -3.99
N ILE A 208 -16.16 1.38 -3.78
CA ILE A 208 -15.22 0.84 -4.78
C ILE A 208 -14.72 -0.51 -4.26
N HIS A 209 -13.77 -0.50 -3.36
CA HIS A 209 -13.12 -1.70 -2.85
C HIS A 209 -14.08 -2.63 -2.10
N GLU A 210 -14.88 -2.10 -1.17
CA GLU A 210 -15.81 -2.90 -0.36
C GLU A 210 -16.91 -3.57 -1.21
N ALA A 211 -17.30 -2.98 -2.35
CA ALA A 211 -18.29 -3.55 -3.26
C ALA A 211 -17.82 -4.88 -3.88
N MET A 212 -16.52 -5.03 -4.15
CA MET A 212 -15.96 -6.26 -4.72
C MET A 212 -15.85 -7.40 -3.70
N VAL A 213 -15.82 -7.09 -2.41
CA VAL A 213 -15.64 -8.10 -1.34
C VAL A 213 -16.94 -8.50 -0.64
N LEU A 214 -18.10 -7.94 -1.03
CA LEU A 214 -19.40 -8.18 -0.39
C LEU A 214 -19.79 -9.67 -0.37
N GLU A 215 -19.47 -10.40 -1.41
CA GLU A 215 -19.78 -11.83 -1.54
C GLU A 215 -18.82 -12.74 -0.77
N TYR A 216 -17.72 -12.20 -0.25
CA TYR A 216 -16.73 -12.98 0.47
C TYR A 216 -17.09 -13.16 1.94
N SER A 217 -16.80 -14.35 2.48
CA SER A 217 -17.02 -14.69 3.88
C SER A 217 -15.87 -15.53 4.46
N GLY A 218 -15.86 -15.67 5.79
CA GLY A 218 -14.92 -16.54 6.51
C GLY A 218 -13.46 -16.27 6.15
N ARG A 219 -12.68 -17.33 5.98
CA ARG A 219 -11.23 -17.24 5.73
C ARG A 219 -10.86 -16.51 4.43
N TYR A 220 -11.70 -16.53 3.40
CA TYR A 220 -11.43 -15.82 2.16
C TYR A 220 -11.45 -14.31 2.36
N LEU A 221 -12.46 -13.81 3.08
CA LEU A 221 -12.53 -12.41 3.47
C LEU A 221 -11.36 -12.02 4.37
N ALA A 222 -10.96 -12.91 5.31
CA ALA A 222 -9.80 -12.66 6.17
C ALA A 222 -8.50 -12.44 5.36
N LEU A 223 -8.25 -13.29 4.36
CA LEU A 223 -7.07 -13.17 3.49
C LEU A 223 -7.07 -11.85 2.71
N ILE A 224 -8.21 -11.45 2.14
CA ILE A 224 -8.35 -10.20 1.39
C ILE A 224 -8.12 -8.98 2.32
N GLN A 225 -8.76 -8.97 3.50
CA GLN A 225 -8.59 -7.87 4.46
C GLN A 225 -7.16 -7.78 4.99
N TRP A 226 -6.51 -8.92 5.21
CA TRP A 226 -5.11 -8.92 5.63
C TRP A 226 -4.20 -8.44 4.51
N ALA A 227 -4.41 -8.88 3.26
CA ALA A 227 -3.69 -8.39 2.09
C ALA A 227 -3.84 -6.87 1.89
N ALA A 228 -5.05 -6.33 2.09
CA ALA A 228 -5.29 -4.89 2.04
C ALA A 228 -4.50 -4.12 3.13
N ALA A 229 -4.42 -4.67 4.34
CA ALA A 229 -3.60 -4.10 5.41
C ALA A 229 -2.11 -4.14 5.05
N ILE A 230 -1.62 -5.24 4.47
CA ILE A 230 -0.24 -5.39 4.00
C ILE A 230 0.04 -4.38 2.88
N LYS A 231 -0.86 -4.22 1.90
CA LYS A 231 -0.73 -3.24 0.82
C LYS A 231 -0.54 -1.83 1.37
N LEU A 232 -1.32 -1.43 2.39
CA LEU A 232 -1.16 -0.13 3.06
C LEU A 232 0.23 0.01 3.69
N LEU A 233 0.71 -1.01 4.40
CA LEU A 233 2.04 -0.99 5.02
C LEU A 233 3.15 -0.92 3.97
N VAL A 234 3.01 -1.62 2.85
CA VAL A 234 3.95 -1.56 1.71
C VAL A 234 4.04 -0.14 1.16
N PHE A 235 2.91 0.52 0.90
CA PHE A 235 2.92 1.92 0.45
C PHE A 235 3.54 2.87 1.49
N PHE A 236 3.30 2.64 2.77
CA PHE A 236 3.96 3.41 3.83
C PHE A 236 5.47 3.15 3.87
N ALA A 237 5.91 1.92 3.64
CA ALA A 237 7.33 1.58 3.55
C ALA A 237 7.99 2.23 2.33
N LEU A 238 7.30 2.27 1.18
CA LEU A 238 7.77 2.98 -0.01
C LEU A 238 7.90 4.48 0.27
N LEU A 239 6.86 5.14 0.78
CA LEU A 239 6.91 6.56 1.14
C LEU A 239 7.97 6.85 2.21
N GLY A 240 8.07 6.02 3.24
CA GLY A 240 8.98 6.23 4.35
C GLY A 240 10.43 5.90 4.05
N ASN A 241 10.72 4.84 3.30
CA ASN A 241 12.08 4.35 3.11
C ASN A 241 12.71 4.73 1.77
N LEU A 242 11.92 4.93 0.70
CA LEU A 242 12.48 5.44 -0.55
C LEU A 242 12.68 6.96 -0.52
N PHE A 243 11.74 7.71 0.10
CA PHE A 243 11.81 9.16 0.13
C PHE A 243 12.51 9.73 1.36
N VAL A 244 12.44 9.04 2.49
CA VAL A 244 13.08 9.44 3.75
C VAL A 244 13.91 8.26 4.27
N PRO A 245 15.03 7.90 3.60
CA PRO A 245 15.74 6.65 3.86
C PRO A 245 16.53 6.64 5.18
N TRP A 246 16.58 7.77 5.91
CA TRP A 246 17.31 7.87 7.18
C TRP A 246 16.83 6.82 8.19
N GLY A 247 17.79 6.16 8.82
CA GLY A 247 17.54 5.09 9.79
C GLY A 247 17.35 3.70 9.19
N VAL A 248 17.46 3.50 7.87
CA VAL A 248 17.53 2.16 7.28
C VAL A 248 18.92 1.58 7.53
N ALA A 249 18.99 0.34 8.06
CA ALA A 249 20.25 -0.30 8.36
C ALA A 249 20.98 -0.74 7.08
N ARG A 250 22.29 -0.47 6.99
CA ARG A 250 23.17 -0.98 5.91
C ARG A 250 23.90 -2.26 6.34
N GLU A 251 24.13 -2.39 7.64
CA GLU A 251 24.84 -3.52 8.24
C GLU A 251 23.93 -4.28 9.20
N LEU A 252 24.19 -5.58 9.35
CA LEU A 252 23.41 -6.48 10.20
C LEU A 252 23.94 -6.48 11.64
N THR A 253 24.10 -5.28 12.22
CA THR A 253 24.42 -5.13 13.63
C THR A 253 23.15 -5.05 14.46
N THR A 254 23.16 -5.54 15.71
CA THR A 254 21.99 -5.50 16.60
C THR A 254 21.53 -4.06 16.86
N GLU A 255 22.47 -3.16 17.11
CA GLU A 255 22.20 -1.73 17.30
C GLU A 255 21.58 -1.09 16.05
N GLY A 256 22.15 -1.37 14.87
CA GLY A 256 21.65 -0.88 13.58
C GLY A 256 20.22 -1.37 13.29
N LEU A 257 19.92 -2.63 13.60
CA LEU A 257 18.59 -3.20 13.43
C LEU A 257 17.56 -2.59 14.39
N LEU A 258 17.93 -2.35 15.66
CA LEU A 258 17.06 -1.68 16.64
C LEU A 258 16.77 -0.24 16.22
N LEU A 259 17.78 0.49 15.78
CA LEU A 259 17.60 1.86 15.27
C LEU A 259 16.74 1.88 14.01
N ALA A 260 16.92 0.93 13.10
CA ALA A 260 16.10 0.80 11.90
C ALA A 260 14.64 0.49 12.25
N ALA A 261 14.40 -0.40 13.20
CA ALA A 261 13.04 -0.70 13.67
C ALA A 261 12.38 0.52 14.32
N ALA A 262 13.10 1.25 15.18
CA ALA A 262 12.58 2.46 15.82
C ALA A 262 12.27 3.57 14.80
N SER A 263 13.18 3.79 13.83
CA SER A 263 12.98 4.78 12.77
C SER A 263 11.81 4.41 11.86
N PHE A 264 11.66 3.13 11.50
CA PHE A 264 10.55 2.65 10.70
C PHE A 264 9.21 2.83 11.41
N LEU A 265 9.11 2.46 12.70
CA LEU A 265 7.91 2.67 13.50
C LEU A 265 7.55 4.15 13.61
N LEU A 266 8.54 5.04 13.76
CA LEU A 266 8.32 6.48 13.77
C LEU A 266 7.75 6.98 12.43
N LYS A 267 8.30 6.53 11.29
CA LYS A 267 7.79 6.87 9.95
C LYS A 267 6.35 6.37 9.76
N LEU A 268 6.07 5.12 10.16
CA LEU A 268 4.71 4.58 10.15
C LEU A 268 3.75 5.42 10.99
N LEU A 269 4.18 5.85 12.18
CA LEU A 269 3.37 6.69 13.07
C LEU A 269 3.08 8.06 12.42
N VAL A 270 4.10 8.72 11.86
CA VAL A 270 3.93 10.03 11.19
C VAL A 270 2.96 9.90 10.01
N LEU A 271 3.12 8.91 9.13
CA LEU A 271 2.22 8.69 8.01
C LEU A 271 0.80 8.31 8.48
N ALA A 272 0.68 7.51 9.54
CA ALA A 272 -0.61 7.16 10.13
C ALA A 272 -1.35 8.38 10.69
N VAL A 273 -0.63 9.27 11.40
CA VAL A 273 -1.17 10.55 11.88
C VAL A 273 -1.61 11.42 10.71
N THR A 274 -0.78 11.54 9.67
CA THR A 274 -1.08 12.33 8.49
C THR A 274 -2.37 11.85 7.83
N ILE A 275 -2.51 10.52 7.61
CA ILE A 275 -3.76 9.97 7.05
C ILE A 275 -4.94 10.15 8.00
N ALA A 276 -4.78 9.93 9.30
CA ALA A 276 -5.88 10.12 10.26
C ALA A 276 -6.37 11.57 10.29
N VAL A 277 -5.46 12.55 10.25
CA VAL A 277 -5.81 13.98 10.16
C VAL A 277 -6.49 14.28 8.83
N LEU A 278 -5.95 13.80 7.72
CA LEU A 278 -6.52 14.01 6.40
C LEU A 278 -7.95 13.44 6.31
N GLU A 279 -8.15 12.20 6.75
CA GLU A 279 -9.46 11.54 6.75
C GLU A 279 -10.49 12.23 7.68
N THR A 280 -10.06 13.00 8.67
CA THR A 280 -10.97 13.77 9.54
C THR A 280 -11.30 15.15 9.00
N ARG A 281 -10.46 15.70 8.11
CA ARG A 281 -10.60 17.05 7.56
C ARG A 281 -11.21 17.07 6.17
N VAL A 282 -11.02 16.00 5.39
CA VAL A 282 -11.42 15.95 3.98
C VAL A 282 -12.65 15.05 3.81
N ALA A 283 -13.63 15.54 3.04
CA ALA A 283 -14.81 14.75 2.66
C ALA A 283 -14.46 13.85 1.45
N LYS A 284 -15.23 12.76 1.30
CA LYS A 284 -15.14 11.88 0.12
C LYS A 284 -15.43 12.67 -1.15
N LEU A 285 -14.60 12.54 -2.15
CA LEU A 285 -14.81 13.12 -3.47
C LEU A 285 -15.99 12.43 -4.18
N ARG A 286 -16.65 13.17 -5.05
CA ARG A 286 -17.58 12.55 -6.00
C ARG A 286 -16.80 11.62 -6.92
N LEU A 287 -17.37 10.49 -7.26
CA LEU A 287 -16.71 9.43 -8.05
C LEU A 287 -16.05 9.97 -9.33
N PHE A 288 -16.73 10.87 -10.05
CA PHE A 288 -16.22 11.46 -11.30
C PHE A 288 -15.05 12.42 -11.12
N ARG A 289 -14.76 12.87 -9.88
CA ARG A 289 -13.57 13.71 -9.58
C ARG A 289 -12.34 12.89 -9.14
N VAL A 290 -12.51 11.59 -8.91
CA VAL A 290 -11.38 10.73 -8.57
C VAL A 290 -10.36 10.62 -9.72
N PRO A 291 -10.77 10.43 -10.99
CA PRO A 291 -9.84 10.47 -12.11
C PRO A 291 -9.11 11.82 -12.27
N GLU A 292 -9.76 12.95 -11.94
CA GLU A 292 -9.11 14.27 -11.97
C GLU A 292 -7.96 14.33 -10.95
N LEU A 293 -8.20 13.88 -9.70
CA LEU A 293 -7.17 13.82 -8.67
C LEU A 293 -6.00 12.90 -9.09
N LEU A 294 -6.30 11.74 -9.67
CA LEU A 294 -5.27 10.81 -10.14
C LEU A 294 -4.51 11.35 -11.35
N SER A 295 -5.17 12.08 -12.25
CA SER A 295 -4.51 12.76 -13.36
C SER A 295 -3.54 13.84 -12.86
N VAL A 296 -3.90 14.58 -11.82
CA VAL A 296 -2.98 15.52 -11.16
C VAL A 296 -1.78 14.77 -10.57
N SER A 297 -1.99 13.64 -9.90
CA SER A 297 -0.87 12.86 -9.36
C SER A 297 0.03 12.30 -10.45
N PHE A 298 -0.53 11.88 -11.59
CA PHE A 298 0.21 11.43 -12.76
C PHE A 298 1.09 12.57 -13.36
N VAL A 299 0.52 13.76 -13.50
CA VAL A 299 1.27 14.95 -13.98
C VAL A 299 2.40 15.30 -13.00
N LEU A 300 2.16 15.23 -11.69
CA LEU A 300 3.22 15.46 -10.70
C LEU A 300 4.35 14.44 -10.83
N ALA A 301 4.03 13.16 -11.04
CA ALA A 301 5.03 12.12 -11.27
C ALA A 301 5.81 12.34 -12.57
N LEU A 302 5.14 12.75 -13.63
CA LEU A 302 5.76 13.07 -14.91
C LEU A 302 6.69 14.29 -14.80
N LEU A 303 6.28 15.34 -14.08
CA LEU A 303 7.13 16.50 -13.78
C LEU A 303 8.33 16.12 -12.91
N ALA A 304 8.17 15.18 -11.97
CA ALA A 304 9.28 14.65 -11.19
C ALA A 304 10.33 13.96 -12.07
N VAL A 305 9.88 13.14 -13.01
CA VAL A 305 10.77 12.50 -14.00
C VAL A 305 11.45 13.57 -14.88
N SER A 306 10.69 14.53 -15.42
CA SER A 306 11.24 15.60 -16.26
C SER A 306 12.26 16.44 -15.51
N SER A 307 12.02 16.78 -14.23
CA SER A 307 12.95 17.54 -13.41
C SER A 307 14.27 16.82 -13.18
N SER A 308 14.27 15.48 -13.13
CA SER A 308 15.48 14.69 -12.97
C SER A 308 16.40 14.72 -14.20
N PHE A 309 15.87 15.07 -15.38
CA PHE A 309 16.66 15.29 -16.60
C PHE A 309 17.16 16.74 -16.73
N LEU A 310 16.40 17.72 -16.23
CA LEU A 310 16.75 19.14 -16.33
C LEU A 310 17.80 19.58 -15.28
N LEU A 311 17.88 18.88 -14.16
CA LEU A 311 18.77 19.21 -13.04
C LEU A 311 20.06 18.34 -13.02
N ARG A 312 20.27 17.54 -14.05
CA ARG A 312 21.56 16.87 -14.31
C ARG A 312 22.46 17.81 -15.09
#